data_87a4be5995f45596491bd525a74d7167
#
_entry.id   87a4be5995f45596491bd525a74d7167
#
_cell.length_a   1.000
_cell.length_b   1.000
_cell.length_c   1.000
_cell.angle_alpha   90.00
_cell.angle_beta   90.00
_cell.angle_gamma   90.00
#
_symmetry.space_group_name_H-M   'P 1'
#
loop_
_entity.id
_entity.type
_entity.pdbx_description
1 polymer ?
#
loop_
_entity_poly.entity_id
_entity_poly.type
_entity_poly.pdbx_seq_one_letter_code
_entity_poly.pdbx_strand_id
1 'polypeptide(L)'
;MFEVFVKKVNSDIVIRWLLTKITIPIADISAVTTDDTYSGKEKQAIRIGMPYGTTDRVVIITKKNTYILFTTNYIAIQKKLNSYIHSL
;
A
#
# COMPACT_ATOMS: atom_id res chain seq x y z
N MET A 1 -11.48 7.95 12.85
CA MET A 1 -11.33 7.99 11.39
C MET A 1 -10.45 6.85 10.93
N PHE A 2 -10.86 6.18 9.89
CA PHE A 2 -10.26 4.90 9.52
C PHE A 2 -9.33 5.05 8.33
N GLU A 3 -8.28 5.81 8.49
CA GLU A 3 -7.31 6.04 7.42
C GLU A 3 -6.18 5.04 7.48
N VAL A 4 -5.60 4.78 6.31
CA VAL A 4 -4.40 3.98 6.18
C VAL A 4 -3.20 4.89 6.37
N PHE A 5 -2.26 4.45 7.21
CA PHE A 5 -1.01 5.19 7.45
C PHE A 5 0.17 4.38 6.96
N VAL A 6 1.13 5.06 6.37
CA VAL A 6 2.37 4.45 5.93
C VAL A 6 3.55 5.23 6.48
N LYS A 7 4.61 4.52 6.86
CA LYS A 7 5.85 5.16 7.28
C LYS A 7 7.03 4.24 7.00
N LYS A 8 8.21 4.83 6.99
CA LYS A 8 9.46 4.07 6.84
C LYS A 8 10.08 3.88 8.21
N VAL A 9 10.46 2.65 8.52
CA VAL A 9 11.18 2.31 9.74
C VAL A 9 12.39 1.48 9.32
N ASN A 10 13.58 2.04 9.43
CA ASN A 10 14.82 1.42 8.94
C ASN A 10 14.71 1.11 7.44
N SER A 11 14.80 -0.14 7.04
CA SER A 11 14.72 -0.55 5.65
C SER A 11 13.34 -1.12 5.29
N ASP A 12 12.34 -0.88 6.12
CA ASP A 12 11.00 -1.42 5.94
C ASP A 12 9.98 -0.32 5.78
N ILE A 13 8.88 -0.66 5.11
CA ILE A 13 7.68 0.16 5.11
C ILE A 13 6.70 -0.48 6.06
N VAL A 14 6.13 0.33 6.97
CA VAL A 14 5.12 -0.12 7.91
C VAL A 14 3.78 0.50 7.52
N ILE A 15 2.78 -0.34 7.33
CA ILE A 15 1.43 0.07 6.98
C ILE A 15 0.53 -0.24 8.17
N ARG A 16 -0.26 0.75 8.60
CA ARG A 16 -1.18 0.58 9.72
C ARG A 16 -2.58 1.00 9.32
N TRP A 17 -3.54 0.19 9.73
CA TRP A 17 -4.96 0.48 9.57
C TRP A 17 -5.72 -0.22 10.68
N LEU A 18 -6.38 0.55 11.54
CA LEU A 18 -7.04 0.03 12.73
C LEU A 18 -6.04 -0.79 13.55
N LEU A 19 -6.34 -2.06 13.81
CA LEU A 19 -5.46 -2.97 14.55
C LEU A 19 -4.49 -3.72 13.64
N THR A 20 -4.56 -3.50 12.34
CA THR A 20 -3.68 -4.15 11.37
C THR A 20 -2.36 -3.41 11.28
N LYS A 21 -1.26 -4.16 11.31
CA LYS A 21 0.07 -3.62 11.08
C LYS A 21 0.81 -4.57 10.17
N ILE A 22 1.31 -4.05 9.05
CA ILE A 22 2.02 -4.84 8.05
C ILE A 22 3.39 -4.20 7.84
N THR A 23 4.43 -5.02 7.84
CA THR A 23 5.80 -4.59 7.60
C THR A 23 6.29 -5.21 6.30
N ILE A 24 6.74 -4.38 5.36
CA ILE A 24 7.19 -4.82 4.05
C ILE A 24 8.63 -4.34 3.84
N PRO A 25 9.60 -5.25 3.65
CA PRO A 25 10.95 -4.82 3.33
C PRO A 25 10.95 -4.04 2.01
N ILE A 26 11.59 -2.88 2.00
CA ILE A 26 11.64 -2.04 0.79
C ILE A 26 12.26 -2.81 -0.37
N ALA A 27 13.26 -3.64 -0.09
CA ALA A 27 13.93 -4.45 -1.11
C ALA A 27 12.98 -5.42 -1.82
N ASP A 28 11.85 -5.78 -1.21
CA ASP A 28 10.89 -6.69 -1.81
C ASP A 28 9.89 -5.98 -2.73
N ILE A 29 9.82 -4.65 -2.68
CA ILE A 29 8.83 -3.91 -3.45
C ILE A 29 9.28 -3.78 -4.89
N SER A 30 8.46 -4.28 -5.80
CA SER A 30 8.72 -4.20 -7.24
C SER A 30 8.11 -2.96 -7.87
N ALA A 31 6.93 -2.56 -7.43
CA ALA A 31 6.24 -1.40 -8.00
C ALA A 31 5.17 -0.87 -7.04
N VAL A 32 4.88 0.42 -7.17
CA VAL A 32 3.75 1.06 -6.50
C VAL A 32 2.95 1.78 -7.59
N THR A 33 1.66 1.49 -7.67
CA THR A 33 0.80 2.03 -8.72
C THR A 33 -0.58 2.36 -8.16
N THR A 34 -1.32 3.18 -8.88
CA THR A 34 -2.73 3.45 -8.57
C THR A 34 -3.64 2.81 -9.61
N ASP A 35 -3.11 1.93 -10.44
CA ASP A 35 -3.85 1.26 -11.50
C ASP A 35 -4.96 0.39 -10.90
N ASP A 36 -6.20 0.69 -11.25
CA ASP A 36 -7.36 0.00 -10.70
C ASP A 36 -7.62 -1.35 -11.34
N THR A 37 -6.91 -1.71 -12.40
CA THR A 37 -7.08 -3.02 -13.03
C THR A 37 -6.69 -4.16 -12.10
N TYR A 38 -5.82 -3.89 -11.14
CA TYR A 38 -5.38 -4.91 -10.19
C TYR A 38 -6.47 -5.33 -9.20
N SER A 39 -7.44 -4.47 -8.95
CA SER A 39 -8.42 -4.73 -7.90
C SER A 39 -9.34 -5.90 -8.19
N GLY A 40 -9.57 -6.22 -9.47
CA GLY A 40 -10.44 -7.32 -9.84
C GLY A 40 -9.73 -8.60 -10.19
N LYS A 41 -8.44 -8.53 -10.49
CA LYS A 41 -7.67 -9.68 -10.98
C LYS A 41 -6.91 -10.40 -9.88
N GLU A 42 -6.49 -9.68 -8.85
CA GLU A 42 -5.68 -10.25 -7.79
C GLU A 42 -6.56 -10.77 -6.67
N LYS A 43 -7.03 -12.00 -6.83
CA LYS A 43 -7.89 -12.62 -5.82
C LYS A 43 -7.15 -12.88 -4.51
N GLN A 44 -5.84 -13.05 -4.57
CA GLN A 44 -5.02 -13.31 -3.40
C GLN A 44 -4.37 -12.06 -2.84
N ALA A 45 -4.69 -10.89 -3.39
CA ALA A 45 -4.14 -9.64 -2.90
C ALA A 45 -4.60 -9.38 -1.47
N ILE A 46 -3.70 -8.84 -0.66
CA ILE A 46 -4.01 -8.45 0.71
C ILE A 46 -4.63 -7.06 0.66
N ARG A 47 -5.87 -6.95 1.07
CA ARG A 47 -6.63 -5.71 1.03
C ARG A 47 -6.62 -5.04 2.39
N ILE A 48 -6.29 -3.75 2.39
CA ILE A 48 -6.18 -2.94 3.60
C ILE A 48 -7.03 -1.69 3.40
N GLY A 49 -7.83 -1.34 4.39
CA GLY A 49 -8.70 -0.19 4.30
C GLY A 49 -10.14 -0.62 4.03
N MET A 50 -11.00 0.37 3.79
CA MET A 50 -12.44 0.13 3.60
C MET A 50 -12.81 0.27 2.13
N PRO A 51 -12.96 -0.84 1.41
CA PRO A 51 -13.27 -0.79 -0.03
C PRO A 51 -14.64 -0.17 -0.32
N TYR A 52 -15.53 -0.15 0.66
CA TYR A 52 -16.86 0.43 0.48
C TYR A 52 -16.87 1.94 0.62
N GLY A 53 -15.81 2.54 1.17
CA GLY A 53 -15.71 3.97 1.36
C GLY A 53 -15.12 4.71 0.19
N THR A 54 -14.38 4.03 -0.66
CA THR A 54 -13.72 4.65 -1.81
C THR A 54 -13.29 3.59 -2.82
N THR A 55 -13.23 3.98 -4.09
CA THR A 55 -12.62 3.17 -5.13
C THR A 55 -11.16 3.56 -5.34
N ASP A 56 -10.72 4.67 -4.74
CA ASP A 56 -9.32 5.09 -4.84
C ASP A 56 -8.44 4.11 -4.07
N ARG A 57 -7.27 3.85 -4.62
CA ARG A 57 -6.39 2.84 -4.05
C ARG A 57 -4.95 3.07 -4.42
N VAL A 58 -4.06 2.46 -3.62
CA VAL A 58 -2.64 2.33 -3.95
C VAL A 58 -2.33 0.85 -3.95
N VAL A 59 -1.67 0.36 -4.99
CA VAL A 59 -1.30 -1.04 -5.13
C VAL A 59 0.21 -1.15 -4.94
N ILE A 60 0.62 -1.98 -4.00
CA ILE A 60 2.04 -2.27 -3.76
C ILE A 60 2.30 -3.69 -4.20
N ILE A 61 3.15 -3.85 -5.21
CA ILE A 61 3.51 -5.16 -5.74
C ILE A 61 4.85 -5.55 -5.17
N THR A 62 4.89 -6.69 -4.49
CA THR A 62 6.12 -7.22 -3.90
C THR A 62 6.44 -8.58 -4.50
N LYS A 63 7.59 -9.12 -4.14
CA LYS A 63 8.02 -10.44 -4.60
C LYS A 63 7.09 -11.55 -4.15
N LYS A 64 6.43 -11.37 -3.00
CA LYS A 64 5.60 -12.42 -2.39
C LYS A 64 4.11 -12.14 -2.52
N ASN A 65 3.70 -10.89 -2.35
CA ASN A 65 2.29 -10.53 -2.26
C ASN A 65 2.02 -9.23 -3.00
N THR A 66 0.75 -9.02 -3.32
CA THR A 66 0.26 -7.73 -3.78
C THR A 66 -0.62 -7.17 -2.67
N TYR A 67 -0.39 -5.91 -2.30
CA TYR A 67 -1.17 -5.21 -1.28
C TYR A 67 -1.99 -4.12 -1.94
N ILE A 68 -3.27 -4.04 -1.60
CA ILE A 68 -4.17 -3.00 -2.11
C ILE A 68 -4.63 -2.16 -0.93
N LEU A 69 -4.25 -0.89 -0.93
CA LEU A 69 -4.59 0.06 0.13
C LEU A 69 -5.75 0.93 -0.36
N PHE A 70 -6.93 0.76 0.22
CA PHE A 70 -8.10 1.57 -0.12
C PHE A 70 -8.06 2.85 0.69
N THR A 71 -7.84 3.96 0.02
CA THR A 71 -7.72 5.25 0.69
C THR A 71 -8.02 6.38 -0.29
N THR A 72 -8.75 7.39 0.18
CA THR A 72 -8.98 8.60 -0.60
C THR A 72 -7.74 9.46 -0.70
N ASN A 73 -6.76 9.23 0.18
CA ASN A 73 -5.51 9.97 0.21
C ASN A 73 -4.42 9.30 -0.64
N TYR A 74 -4.83 8.68 -1.74
CA TYR A 74 -3.94 7.81 -2.52
C TYR A 74 -2.76 8.54 -3.14
N ILE A 75 -2.94 9.79 -3.54
CA ILE A 75 -1.86 10.56 -4.16
C ILE A 75 -0.75 10.82 -3.15
N ALA A 76 -1.11 11.26 -1.94
CA ALA A 76 -0.12 11.54 -0.90
C ALA A 76 0.59 10.26 -0.45
N ILE A 77 -0.14 9.16 -0.32
CA ILE A 77 0.43 7.87 0.10
C ILE A 77 1.37 7.35 -0.99
N GLN A 78 0.98 7.45 -2.26
CA GLN A 78 1.84 7.02 -3.35
C GLN A 78 3.15 7.82 -3.37
N LYS A 79 3.07 9.14 -3.17
CA LYS A 79 4.26 9.98 -3.11
C LYS A 79 5.17 9.60 -1.94
N LYS A 80 4.59 9.33 -0.77
CA LYS A 80 5.36 8.88 0.38
C LYS A 80 6.09 7.58 0.09
N LEU A 81 5.37 6.59 -0.45
CA LEU A 81 5.96 5.29 -0.75
C LEU A 81 7.08 5.39 -1.77
N ASN A 82 6.87 6.16 -2.82
CA ASN A 82 7.92 6.36 -3.83
C ASN A 82 9.14 7.05 -3.24
N SER A 83 8.91 8.03 -2.37
CA SER A 83 10.00 8.72 -1.68
C SER A 83 10.82 7.74 -0.83
N TYR A 84 10.15 6.86 -0.10
CA TYR A 84 10.83 5.88 0.75
C TYR A 84 11.63 4.88 -0.08
N ILE A 85 11.07 4.42 -1.19
CA ILE A 85 11.72 3.44 -2.06
C ILE A 85 12.96 4.03 -2.72
N HIS A 86 12.88 5.27 -3.17
CA HIS A 86 13.95 5.90 -3.91
C HIS A 86 14.99 6.59 -3.01
N SER A 87 14.83 6.54 -1.70
CA SER A 87 15.77 7.16 -0.78
C SER A 87 16.89 6.21 -0.35
N LEU A 88 16.91 5.00 -0.84
CA LEU A 88 17.94 4.03 -0.49
C LEU A 88 19.22 4.23 -1.27
#